data_2edd021fe1f57ce9988209c71234b6d1
#
_entry.id   2edd021fe1f57ce9988209c71234b6d1
#
_cell.length_a   1.000
_cell.length_b   1.000
_cell.length_c   1.000
_cell.angle_alpha   90.00
_cell.angle_beta   90.00
_cell.angle_gamma   90.00
#
_symmetry.space_group_name_H-M   'P 1'
#
loop_
_entity.id
_entity.type
_entity.pdbx_description
1 polymer ?
#
loop_
_entity_poly.entity_id
_entity_poly.type
_entity_poly.pdbx_seq_one_letter_code
_entity_poly.pdbx_strand_id
1 'polypeptide(L)'
;LTAAISAANHWNVGVITKGKLVETTTFLAQGGIAAAMGPYDSPDLHLADTLEAGVGLCDVEAVRILVEEGPDRVRELQRLGTDFDQQEGKFILGSEGAHSVPRVVHAGGDATGSVVASALADAIRTGGKAELHEDEFVVELITDKGGCVGALSVDREGQLTVSLARAVVLACGGAGQVFAHTTNPAVATGDGHAMAYRAGAVLRDMEFMQFHPTAFYAEENPTLLVTEAL
;
A
#
# COMPACT_ATOMS: atom_id res chain seq x y z
N LEU A 1 1.03 -1.47 -7.48
CA LEU A 1 1.89 -1.08 -8.60
C LEU A 1 3.22 -1.83 -8.60
N THR A 2 3.94 -1.99 -7.49
CA THR A 2 5.23 -2.70 -7.42
C THR A 2 5.16 -4.12 -8.00
N ALA A 3 4.13 -4.90 -7.62
CA ALA A 3 3.92 -6.24 -8.17
C ALA A 3 3.71 -6.20 -9.69
N ALA A 4 2.95 -5.23 -10.19
CA ALA A 4 2.69 -5.08 -11.62
C ALA A 4 3.97 -4.70 -12.40
N ILE A 5 4.77 -3.76 -11.90
CA ILE A 5 6.05 -3.35 -12.50
C ILE A 5 7.00 -4.56 -12.58
N SER A 6 7.09 -5.34 -11.49
CA SER A 6 7.94 -6.53 -11.42
C SER A 6 7.47 -7.63 -12.38
N ALA A 7 6.18 -7.95 -12.37
CA ALA A 7 5.59 -8.99 -13.21
C ALA A 7 5.63 -8.65 -14.70
N ALA A 8 5.46 -7.38 -15.08
CA ALA A 8 5.43 -6.92 -16.46
C ALA A 8 6.75 -7.13 -17.22
N ASN A 9 7.85 -7.43 -16.52
CA ASN A 9 9.11 -7.83 -17.16
C ASN A 9 9.05 -9.23 -17.76
N HIS A 10 8.11 -10.08 -17.31
CA HIS A 10 8.06 -11.50 -17.67
C HIS A 10 6.67 -11.93 -18.21
N TRP A 11 5.62 -11.16 -17.94
CA TRP A 11 4.25 -11.53 -18.18
C TRP A 11 3.44 -10.37 -18.78
N ASN A 12 2.35 -10.68 -19.48
CA ASN A 12 1.34 -9.68 -19.79
C ASN A 12 0.57 -9.35 -18.49
N VAL A 13 0.52 -8.08 -18.13
CA VAL A 13 -0.07 -7.60 -16.87
C VAL A 13 -1.15 -6.58 -17.18
N GLY A 14 -2.37 -6.81 -16.66
CA GLY A 14 -3.42 -5.80 -16.55
C GLY A 14 -3.48 -5.25 -15.14
N VAL A 15 -3.61 -3.94 -15.01
CA VAL A 15 -3.86 -3.25 -13.74
C VAL A 15 -5.22 -2.59 -13.82
N ILE A 16 -6.15 -3.02 -12.97
CA ILE A 16 -7.51 -2.47 -12.92
C ILE A 16 -7.65 -1.69 -11.62
N THR A 17 -8.12 -0.45 -11.72
CA THR A 17 -8.36 0.40 -10.55
C THR A 17 -9.63 1.21 -10.72
N LYS A 18 -10.47 1.28 -9.67
CA LYS A 18 -11.76 1.98 -9.71
C LYS A 18 -11.69 3.49 -9.74
N GLY A 19 -10.53 4.07 -9.50
CA GLY A 19 -10.21 5.48 -9.65
C GLY A 19 -8.91 5.65 -10.42
N LYS A 20 -8.24 6.79 -10.27
CA LYS A 20 -6.92 7.02 -10.86
C LYS A 20 -5.84 6.30 -10.04
N LEU A 21 -4.70 5.98 -10.66
CA LEU A 21 -3.59 5.29 -10.01
C LEU A 21 -3.09 5.99 -8.72
N VAL A 22 -3.27 7.30 -8.64
CA VAL A 22 -2.87 8.12 -7.48
C VAL A 22 -4.00 8.39 -6.49
N GLU A 23 -5.24 8.02 -6.79
CA GLU A 23 -6.39 8.16 -5.88
C GLU A 23 -6.42 7.01 -4.87
N THR A 24 -5.42 6.93 -4.01
CA THR A 24 -5.20 5.80 -3.10
C THR A 24 -4.91 6.27 -1.69
N THR A 25 -5.10 5.38 -0.71
CA THR A 25 -4.67 5.62 0.69
C THR A 25 -3.17 5.86 0.76
N THR A 26 -2.38 5.17 -0.08
CA THR A 26 -0.92 5.40 -0.17
C THR A 26 -0.62 6.86 -0.51
N PHE A 27 -1.33 7.47 -1.45
CA PHE A 27 -1.11 8.87 -1.83
C PHE A 27 -1.32 9.85 -0.67
N LEU A 28 -2.23 9.53 0.24
CA LEU A 28 -2.55 10.38 1.41
C LEU A 28 -1.65 10.09 2.62
N ALA A 29 -0.79 9.06 2.57
CA ALA A 29 0.06 8.69 3.69
C ALA A 29 1.14 9.76 3.93
N GLN A 30 1.17 10.31 5.14
CA GLN A 30 2.10 11.36 5.56
C GLN A 30 3.38 10.78 6.17
N GLY A 31 3.25 9.71 6.95
CA GLY A 31 4.36 9.03 7.59
C GLY A 31 5.38 8.46 6.59
N GLY A 32 6.52 8.07 7.09
CA GLY A 32 7.59 7.51 6.28
C GLY A 32 7.51 5.99 6.15
N ILE A 33 8.62 5.40 5.75
CA ILE A 33 8.81 3.95 5.66
C ILE A 33 9.90 3.54 6.66
N ALA A 34 9.56 2.69 7.63
CA ALA A 34 10.52 2.14 8.58
C ALA A 34 11.36 1.05 7.90
N ALA A 35 12.68 1.24 7.89
CA ALA A 35 13.65 0.26 7.40
C ALA A 35 15.02 0.47 8.06
N ALA A 36 15.76 -0.60 8.31
CA ALA A 36 17.07 -0.55 8.94
C ALA A 36 18.14 0.03 7.97
N MET A 37 18.10 1.36 7.77
CA MET A 37 18.98 2.09 6.83
C MET A 37 20.11 2.85 7.54
N GLY A 38 20.03 2.99 8.85
CA GLY A 38 20.98 3.75 9.66
C GLY A 38 22.25 2.98 10.01
N PRO A 39 23.37 3.69 10.35
CA PRO A 39 24.64 3.04 10.68
C PRO A 39 24.63 2.27 12.01
N TYR A 40 23.67 2.56 12.87
CA TYR A 40 23.50 1.92 14.20
C TYR A 40 22.26 1.03 14.26
N ASP A 41 21.64 0.76 13.11
CA ASP A 41 20.44 -0.05 13.00
C ASP A 41 20.74 -1.39 12.33
N SER A 42 19.88 -2.36 12.54
CA SER A 42 19.95 -3.67 11.89
C SER A 42 18.56 -4.28 11.75
N PRO A 43 18.37 -5.23 10.81
CA PRO A 43 17.13 -5.99 10.74
C PRO A 43 16.76 -6.67 12.07
N ASP A 44 17.73 -7.19 12.82
CA ASP A 44 17.47 -7.84 14.12
C ASP A 44 16.97 -6.84 15.17
N LEU A 45 17.52 -5.61 15.21
CA LEU A 45 17.04 -4.58 16.10
C LEU A 45 15.62 -4.12 15.70
N HIS A 46 15.37 -3.97 14.40
CA HIS A 46 14.04 -3.66 13.90
C HIS A 46 13.03 -4.77 14.20
N LEU A 47 13.45 -6.04 14.10
CA LEU A 47 12.64 -7.19 14.49
C LEU A 47 12.25 -7.12 15.97
N ALA A 48 13.22 -6.87 16.85
CA ALA A 48 12.98 -6.78 18.30
C ALA A 48 11.96 -5.69 18.63
N ASP A 49 12.16 -4.47 18.11
CA ASP A 49 11.23 -3.33 18.31
C ASP A 49 9.82 -3.66 17.81
N THR A 50 9.72 -4.29 16.63
CA THR A 50 8.41 -4.64 16.03
C THR A 50 7.67 -5.69 16.86
N LEU A 51 8.38 -6.72 17.37
CA LEU A 51 7.77 -7.76 18.20
C LEU A 51 7.34 -7.21 19.55
N GLU A 52 8.12 -6.29 20.13
CA GLU A 52 7.75 -5.60 21.38
C GLU A 52 6.49 -4.75 21.18
N ALA A 53 6.44 -3.91 20.15
CA ALA A 53 5.27 -3.10 19.82
C ALA A 53 4.02 -3.94 19.49
N GLY A 54 4.20 -5.10 18.89
CA GLY A 54 3.12 -6.03 18.52
C GLY A 54 2.53 -6.84 19.68
N VAL A 55 3.10 -6.76 20.88
CA VAL A 55 2.56 -7.34 22.13
C VAL A 55 2.12 -8.80 21.98
N GLY A 56 2.89 -9.60 21.25
CA GLY A 56 2.63 -11.04 21.05
C GLY A 56 1.61 -11.37 19.93
N LEU A 57 1.10 -10.39 19.20
CA LEU A 57 0.18 -10.63 18.06
C LEU A 57 0.91 -10.88 16.74
N CYS A 58 2.19 -10.56 16.67
CA CYS A 58 2.97 -10.70 15.44
C CYS A 58 3.21 -12.17 15.05
N ASP A 59 3.13 -12.44 13.74
CA ASP A 59 3.77 -13.60 13.16
C ASP A 59 5.27 -13.30 13.01
N VAL A 60 6.09 -13.96 13.80
CA VAL A 60 7.53 -13.67 13.90
C VAL A 60 8.26 -13.87 12.57
N GLU A 61 7.86 -14.88 11.80
CA GLU A 61 8.50 -15.15 10.51
C GLU A 61 8.12 -14.08 9.46
N ALA A 62 6.86 -13.64 9.46
CA ALA A 62 6.43 -12.54 8.59
C ALA A 62 7.16 -11.23 8.92
N VAL A 63 7.34 -10.92 10.22
CA VAL A 63 8.11 -9.74 10.64
C VAL A 63 9.57 -9.87 10.23
N ARG A 64 10.19 -11.04 10.38
CA ARG A 64 11.58 -11.29 9.96
C ARG A 64 11.77 -10.98 8.47
N ILE A 65 10.93 -11.53 7.61
CA ILE A 65 10.96 -11.27 6.16
C ILE A 65 10.83 -9.77 5.88
N LEU A 66 9.87 -9.11 6.55
CA LEU A 66 9.63 -7.68 6.39
C LEU A 66 10.88 -6.84 6.69
N VAL A 67 11.52 -7.08 7.85
CA VAL A 67 12.64 -6.24 8.29
C VAL A 67 13.95 -6.56 7.54
N GLU A 68 14.16 -7.81 7.14
CA GLU A 68 15.32 -8.22 6.34
C GLU A 68 15.26 -7.67 4.92
N GLU A 69 14.09 -7.72 4.27
CA GLU A 69 13.92 -7.21 2.91
C GLU A 69 13.71 -5.69 2.85
N GLY A 70 13.24 -5.06 3.93
CA GLY A 70 12.87 -3.65 3.99
C GLY A 70 13.90 -2.69 3.37
N PRO A 71 15.19 -2.77 3.75
CA PRO A 71 16.24 -1.92 3.19
C PRO A 71 16.37 -2.02 1.66
N ASP A 72 16.25 -3.21 1.10
CA ASP A 72 16.34 -3.42 -0.34
C ASP A 72 15.09 -2.93 -1.07
N ARG A 73 13.90 -3.06 -0.44
CA ARG A 73 12.65 -2.51 -0.99
C ARG A 73 12.67 -0.98 -1.02
N VAL A 74 13.21 -0.31 -0.01
CA VAL A 74 13.41 1.16 -0.02
C VAL A 74 14.34 1.58 -1.17
N ARG A 75 15.47 0.88 -1.35
CA ARG A 75 16.39 1.15 -2.46
C ARG A 75 15.74 0.88 -3.84
N GLU A 76 14.83 -0.09 -3.92
CA GLU A 76 14.06 -0.37 -5.13
C GLU A 76 13.11 0.78 -5.45
N LEU A 77 12.36 1.30 -4.47
CA LEU A 77 11.52 2.48 -4.65
C LEU A 77 12.32 3.69 -5.14
N GLN A 78 13.52 3.92 -4.58
CA GLN A 78 14.43 4.97 -5.04
C GLN A 78 14.82 4.76 -6.51
N ARG A 79 15.17 3.55 -6.92
CA ARG A 79 15.49 3.23 -8.33
C ARG A 79 14.29 3.40 -9.26
N LEU A 80 13.07 3.25 -8.76
CA LEU A 80 11.83 3.47 -9.51
C LEU A 80 11.42 4.96 -9.55
N GLY A 81 12.21 5.85 -8.95
CA GLY A 81 12.02 7.30 -9.05
C GLY A 81 11.50 7.97 -7.78
N THR A 82 11.39 7.26 -6.66
CA THR A 82 11.06 7.91 -5.38
C THR A 82 12.23 8.74 -4.89
N ASP A 83 12.02 10.05 -4.73
CA ASP A 83 13.01 10.99 -4.22
C ASP A 83 12.88 11.09 -2.69
N PHE A 84 13.59 10.24 -1.98
CA PHE A 84 13.64 10.27 -0.52
C PHE A 84 14.52 11.40 0.00
N ASP A 85 14.16 11.96 1.14
CA ASP A 85 14.89 13.04 1.79
C ASP A 85 16.30 12.59 2.18
N GLN A 86 17.32 13.29 1.66
CA GLN A 86 18.73 12.96 1.86
C GLN A 86 19.55 14.20 2.21
N GLN A 87 20.58 13.98 3.00
CA GLN A 87 21.64 14.95 3.26
C GLN A 87 23.00 14.32 3.00
N GLU A 88 23.82 14.95 2.16
CA GLU A 88 25.14 14.43 1.76
C GLU A 88 25.10 12.98 1.21
N GLY A 89 24.02 12.63 0.47
CA GLY A 89 23.83 11.30 -0.11
C GLY A 89 23.40 10.20 0.88
N LYS A 90 23.05 10.57 2.13
CA LYS A 90 22.53 9.65 3.14
C LYS A 90 21.07 9.99 3.43
N PHE A 91 20.24 8.96 3.68
CA PHE A 91 18.86 9.15 4.10
C PHE A 91 18.79 9.94 5.40
N ILE A 92 17.88 10.91 5.44
CA ILE A 92 17.48 11.56 6.69
C ILE A 92 16.49 10.60 7.37
N LEU A 93 16.81 10.19 8.60
CA LEU A 93 16.02 9.19 9.31
C LEU A 93 15.27 9.84 10.48
N GLY A 94 13.97 9.63 10.51
CA GLY A 94 13.09 9.98 11.61
C GLY A 94 12.98 8.87 12.65
N SER A 95 12.51 9.23 13.85
CA SER A 95 12.11 8.31 14.91
C SER A 95 10.62 8.46 15.17
N GLU A 96 9.96 7.32 15.35
CA GLU A 96 8.59 7.27 15.84
C GLU A 96 8.54 6.44 17.12
N GLY A 97 7.40 6.46 17.83
CA GLY A 97 7.19 5.65 19.01
C GLY A 97 7.48 4.17 18.75
N ALA A 98 8.02 3.48 19.73
CA ALA A 98 8.45 2.07 19.65
C ALA A 98 9.74 1.80 18.85
N HIS A 99 10.34 2.77 18.18
CA HIS A 99 11.66 2.59 17.56
C HIS A 99 12.78 2.89 18.56
N SER A 100 13.71 1.97 18.76
CA SER A 100 14.89 2.16 19.61
C SER A 100 15.95 3.07 18.96
N VAL A 101 15.94 3.18 17.63
CA VAL A 101 16.82 4.06 16.84
C VAL A 101 16.06 4.68 15.67
N PRO A 102 16.53 5.84 15.13
CA PRO A 102 15.96 6.44 13.93
C PRO A 102 16.06 5.49 12.73
N ARG A 103 14.91 5.17 12.09
CA ARG A 103 14.85 4.29 10.93
C ARG A 103 13.79 4.63 9.90
N VAL A 104 13.02 5.69 10.12
CA VAL A 104 11.93 6.07 9.21
C VAL A 104 12.48 6.98 8.11
N VAL A 105 12.45 6.52 6.87
CA VAL A 105 12.79 7.34 5.69
C VAL A 105 11.56 8.11 5.24
N HIS A 106 11.74 9.38 4.91
CA HIS A 106 10.70 10.27 4.44
C HIS A 106 10.98 10.72 3.00
N ALA A 107 9.96 11.21 2.32
CA ALA A 107 10.08 11.86 1.02
C ALA A 107 9.18 13.09 1.00
N GLY A 108 9.77 14.27 0.70
CA GLY A 108 9.06 15.53 0.72
C GLY A 108 8.50 15.90 2.11
N GLY A 109 9.21 15.58 3.18
CA GLY A 109 8.77 15.79 4.56
C GLY A 109 7.61 14.84 4.94
N ASP A 110 6.39 15.38 5.08
CA ASP A 110 5.16 14.66 5.42
C ASP A 110 4.34 14.22 4.19
N ALA A 111 4.99 14.10 3.03
CA ALA A 111 4.36 13.76 1.76
C ALA A 111 4.85 12.41 1.17
N THR A 112 5.42 11.54 1.99
CA THR A 112 6.08 10.29 1.55
C THR A 112 5.18 9.46 0.65
N GLY A 113 3.92 9.30 1.02
CA GLY A 113 2.97 8.50 0.25
C GLY A 113 2.70 9.06 -1.14
N SER A 114 2.54 10.38 -1.27
CA SER A 114 2.30 11.02 -2.57
C SER A 114 3.51 10.93 -3.49
N VAL A 115 4.72 11.07 -2.96
CA VAL A 115 5.98 10.92 -3.72
C VAL A 115 6.14 9.48 -4.21
N VAL A 116 5.95 8.49 -3.33
CA VAL A 116 6.03 7.06 -3.69
C VAL A 116 4.95 6.67 -4.71
N ALA A 117 3.70 7.06 -4.47
CA ALA A 117 2.59 6.71 -5.36
C ALA A 117 2.77 7.31 -6.77
N SER A 118 3.23 8.57 -6.84
CA SER A 118 3.51 9.25 -8.12
C SER A 118 4.67 8.58 -8.86
N ALA A 119 5.78 8.30 -8.18
CA ALA A 119 6.93 7.62 -8.78
C ALA A 119 6.55 6.24 -9.36
N LEU A 120 5.77 5.45 -8.62
CA LEU A 120 5.30 4.14 -9.09
C LEU A 120 4.30 4.26 -10.24
N ALA A 121 3.40 5.25 -10.21
CA ALA A 121 2.46 5.52 -11.30
C ALA A 121 3.21 5.94 -12.58
N ASP A 122 4.23 6.76 -12.47
CA ASP A 122 5.06 7.17 -13.59
C ASP A 122 5.91 6.00 -14.12
N ALA A 123 6.50 5.21 -13.23
CA ALA A 123 7.28 4.03 -13.63
C ALA A 123 6.45 3.02 -14.42
N ILE A 124 5.21 2.74 -14.02
CA ILE A 124 4.36 1.78 -14.76
C ILE A 124 3.86 2.37 -16.08
N ARG A 125 3.52 3.67 -16.13
CA ARG A 125 3.10 4.35 -17.36
C ARG A 125 4.23 4.42 -18.39
N THR A 126 5.41 4.85 -17.97
CA THR A 126 6.58 4.99 -18.85
C THR A 126 7.18 3.66 -19.25
N GLY A 127 7.07 2.64 -18.41
CA GLY A 127 7.51 1.27 -18.70
C GLY A 127 6.76 0.63 -19.87
N GLY A 128 5.51 1.03 -20.11
CA GLY A 128 4.70 0.62 -21.27
C GLY A 128 4.43 -0.88 -21.39
N LYS A 129 4.69 -1.65 -20.35
CA LYS A 129 4.61 -3.12 -20.35
C LYS A 129 3.35 -3.66 -19.68
N ALA A 130 2.57 -2.80 -19.03
CA ALA A 130 1.32 -3.16 -18.38
C ALA A 130 0.16 -2.41 -19.04
N GLU A 131 -0.97 -3.09 -19.18
CA GLU A 131 -2.23 -2.49 -19.63
C GLU A 131 -2.92 -1.88 -18.40
N LEU A 132 -3.29 -0.58 -18.51
CA LEU A 132 -3.86 0.17 -17.39
C LEU A 132 -5.34 0.45 -17.64
N HIS A 133 -6.19 0.01 -16.73
CA HIS A 133 -7.63 0.21 -16.72
C HIS A 133 -8.00 1.07 -15.51
N GLU A 134 -7.96 2.38 -15.67
CA GLU A 134 -8.41 3.35 -14.66
C GLU A 134 -9.92 3.58 -14.78
N ASP A 135 -10.55 3.96 -13.66
CA ASP A 135 -12.01 4.19 -13.58
C ASP A 135 -12.85 2.93 -13.87
N GLU A 136 -12.28 1.77 -13.60
CA GLU A 136 -12.92 0.48 -13.81
C GLU A 136 -13.04 -0.28 -12.48
N PHE A 137 -14.27 -0.60 -12.09
CA PHE A 137 -14.58 -1.24 -10.82
C PHE A 137 -14.64 -2.76 -10.98
N VAL A 138 -13.80 -3.48 -10.24
CA VAL A 138 -13.88 -4.94 -10.18
C VAL A 138 -15.04 -5.36 -9.29
N VAL A 139 -16.02 -6.01 -9.89
CA VAL A 139 -17.26 -6.46 -9.22
C VAL A 139 -17.07 -7.79 -8.55
N GLU A 140 -16.36 -8.73 -9.22
CA GLU A 140 -16.24 -10.10 -8.75
C GLU A 140 -14.96 -10.77 -9.26
N LEU A 141 -14.44 -11.73 -8.50
CA LEU A 141 -13.42 -12.66 -8.97
C LEU A 141 -14.07 -13.84 -9.68
N ILE A 142 -13.50 -14.24 -10.80
CA ILE A 142 -13.95 -15.43 -11.54
C ILE A 142 -13.16 -16.61 -11.01
N THR A 143 -13.88 -17.59 -10.47
CA THR A 143 -13.27 -18.81 -9.93
C THR A 143 -13.77 -20.04 -10.66
N ASP A 144 -12.92 -21.04 -10.75
CA ASP A 144 -13.26 -22.39 -11.22
C ASP A 144 -12.78 -23.43 -10.20
N LYS A 145 -12.79 -24.72 -10.58
CA LYS A 145 -12.34 -25.83 -9.72
C LYS A 145 -10.85 -25.75 -9.36
N GLY A 146 -10.06 -24.99 -10.10
CA GLY A 146 -8.62 -24.82 -9.92
C GLY A 146 -8.24 -23.57 -9.14
N GLY A 147 -9.18 -22.67 -8.86
CA GLY A 147 -8.95 -21.40 -8.15
C GLY A 147 -9.42 -20.16 -8.92
N CYS A 148 -8.79 -19.02 -8.65
CA CYS A 148 -9.11 -17.76 -9.32
C CYS A 148 -8.52 -17.74 -10.73
N VAL A 149 -9.36 -17.52 -11.74
CA VAL A 149 -9.01 -17.53 -13.17
C VAL A 149 -9.24 -16.17 -13.85
N GLY A 150 -9.66 -15.15 -13.11
CA GLY A 150 -9.87 -13.81 -13.67
C GLY A 150 -10.72 -12.92 -12.79
N ALA A 151 -11.17 -11.82 -13.37
CA ALA A 151 -12.03 -10.83 -12.75
C ALA A 151 -13.11 -10.34 -13.72
N LEU A 152 -14.27 -10.00 -13.17
CA LEU A 152 -15.33 -9.27 -13.83
C LEU A 152 -15.28 -7.82 -13.36
N SER A 153 -15.20 -6.89 -14.28
CA SER A 153 -15.17 -5.46 -14.01
C SER A 153 -16.25 -4.72 -14.77
N VAL A 154 -16.51 -3.48 -14.35
CA VAL A 154 -17.45 -2.56 -14.96
C VAL A 154 -16.83 -1.16 -15.06
N ASP A 155 -16.92 -0.54 -16.20
CA ASP A 155 -16.48 0.84 -16.41
C ASP A 155 -17.56 1.86 -16.01
N ARG A 156 -17.27 3.17 -16.19
CA ARG A 156 -18.19 4.26 -15.87
C ARG A 156 -19.44 4.29 -16.77
N GLU A 157 -19.37 3.72 -17.97
CA GLU A 157 -20.45 3.61 -18.93
C GLU A 157 -21.36 2.40 -18.65
N GLY A 158 -20.97 1.55 -17.69
CA GLY A 158 -21.69 0.35 -17.32
C GLY A 158 -21.36 -0.86 -18.19
N GLN A 159 -20.30 -0.78 -19.02
CA GLN A 159 -19.85 -1.90 -19.82
C GLN A 159 -19.12 -2.92 -18.94
N LEU A 160 -19.54 -4.17 -19.06
CA LEU A 160 -18.92 -5.29 -18.36
C LEU A 160 -17.75 -5.86 -19.17
N THR A 161 -16.63 -6.08 -18.47
CA THR A 161 -15.43 -6.70 -19.03
C THR A 161 -15.03 -7.93 -18.23
N VAL A 162 -14.73 -9.02 -18.94
CA VAL A 162 -14.16 -10.23 -18.35
C VAL A 162 -12.67 -10.28 -18.67
N SER A 163 -11.84 -10.18 -17.63
CA SER A 163 -10.39 -10.31 -17.76
C SER A 163 -9.95 -11.68 -17.23
N LEU A 164 -9.52 -12.56 -18.14
CA LEU A 164 -8.98 -13.86 -17.76
C LEU A 164 -7.48 -13.79 -17.50
N ALA A 165 -7.03 -14.41 -16.42
CA ALA A 165 -5.64 -14.39 -15.99
C ALA A 165 -5.22 -15.71 -15.32
N ARG A 166 -3.94 -16.04 -15.39
CA ARG A 166 -3.34 -17.19 -14.68
C ARG A 166 -3.19 -16.94 -13.18
N ALA A 167 -3.14 -15.69 -12.78
CA ALA A 167 -3.10 -15.26 -11.39
C ALA A 167 -3.71 -13.86 -11.26
N VAL A 168 -4.35 -13.60 -10.13
CA VAL A 168 -4.89 -12.30 -9.76
C VAL A 168 -4.26 -11.87 -8.44
N VAL A 169 -3.71 -10.65 -8.41
CA VAL A 169 -3.19 -10.04 -7.20
C VAL A 169 -4.21 -9.02 -6.69
N LEU A 170 -4.80 -9.28 -5.53
CA LEU A 170 -5.66 -8.32 -4.85
C LEU A 170 -4.81 -7.33 -4.06
N ALA A 171 -4.85 -6.06 -4.46
CA ALA A 171 -4.16 -4.95 -3.80
C ALA A 171 -5.11 -3.75 -3.63
N CYS A 172 -6.36 -4.03 -3.29
CA CYS A 172 -7.48 -3.08 -3.30
C CYS A 172 -7.49 -2.11 -2.10
N GLY A 173 -6.50 -2.21 -1.20
CA GLY A 173 -6.45 -1.39 0.01
C GLY A 173 -7.46 -1.84 1.08
N GLY A 174 -7.73 -0.94 2.02
CA GLY A 174 -8.54 -1.21 3.19
C GLY A 174 -10.03 -0.89 3.04
N ALA A 175 -10.71 -0.80 4.19
CA ALA A 175 -12.15 -0.62 4.31
C ALA A 175 -12.53 0.61 5.16
N GLY A 176 -11.71 1.67 5.22
CA GLY A 176 -11.95 2.83 6.08
C GLY A 176 -13.30 3.51 5.86
N GLN A 177 -13.84 3.43 4.64
CA GLN A 177 -15.14 4.03 4.28
C GLN A 177 -16.36 3.29 4.87
N VAL A 178 -16.19 2.20 5.61
CA VAL A 178 -17.28 1.58 6.40
C VAL A 178 -17.60 2.40 7.66
N PHE A 179 -16.72 3.32 8.05
CA PHE A 179 -16.91 4.22 9.19
C PHE A 179 -17.44 5.58 8.75
N ALA A 180 -18.33 6.18 9.54
CA ALA A 180 -18.95 7.47 9.25
C ALA A 180 -17.91 8.63 9.21
N HIS A 181 -16.83 8.51 10.00
CA HIS A 181 -15.73 9.46 10.04
C HIS A 181 -14.44 8.73 9.72
N THR A 182 -13.78 9.14 8.64
CA THR A 182 -12.56 8.48 8.15
C THR A 182 -11.66 9.46 7.43
N THR A 183 -10.35 9.27 7.57
CA THR A 183 -9.32 9.98 6.79
C THR A 183 -8.97 9.26 5.49
N ASN A 184 -9.56 8.09 5.24
CA ASN A 184 -9.32 7.32 4.04
C ASN A 184 -10.03 7.92 2.83
N PRO A 185 -9.47 7.81 1.62
CA PRO A 185 -10.11 8.27 0.39
C PRO A 185 -11.40 7.50 0.11
N ALA A 186 -12.31 8.10 -0.67
CA ALA A 186 -13.60 7.51 -1.03
C ALA A 186 -13.51 6.12 -1.68
N VAL A 187 -12.36 5.78 -2.25
CA VAL A 187 -12.10 4.48 -2.87
C VAL A 187 -11.84 3.34 -1.86
N ALA A 188 -11.60 3.64 -0.57
CA ALA A 188 -11.27 2.63 0.45
C ALA A 188 -12.52 1.95 1.05
N THR A 189 -13.28 1.24 0.24
CA THR A 189 -14.61 0.67 0.55
C THR A 189 -14.63 -0.82 0.91
N GLY A 190 -13.46 -1.49 0.96
CA GLY A 190 -13.37 -2.90 1.37
C GLY A 190 -13.74 -3.91 0.29
N ASP A 191 -13.83 -3.51 -0.96
CA ASP A 191 -14.28 -4.38 -2.07
C ASP A 191 -13.40 -5.62 -2.21
N GLY A 192 -12.08 -5.48 -2.03
CA GLY A 192 -11.15 -6.60 -2.10
C GLY A 192 -11.43 -7.68 -1.05
N HIS A 193 -11.78 -7.27 0.17
CA HIS A 193 -12.17 -8.20 1.24
C HIS A 193 -13.46 -8.95 0.88
N ALA A 194 -14.46 -8.23 0.38
CA ALA A 194 -15.74 -8.83 -0.02
C ALA A 194 -15.57 -9.83 -1.17
N MET A 195 -14.79 -9.47 -2.20
CA MET A 195 -14.50 -10.36 -3.32
C MET A 195 -13.70 -11.59 -2.89
N ALA A 196 -12.68 -11.41 -2.06
CA ALA A 196 -11.87 -12.51 -1.53
C ALA A 196 -12.73 -13.49 -0.72
N TYR A 197 -13.61 -12.97 0.15
CA TYR A 197 -14.53 -13.80 0.93
C TYR A 197 -15.47 -14.62 0.04
N ARG A 198 -16.10 -13.99 -0.95
CA ARG A 198 -16.98 -14.70 -1.90
C ARG A 198 -16.24 -15.73 -2.74
N ALA A 199 -14.96 -15.49 -3.04
CA ALA A 199 -14.09 -16.43 -3.73
C ALA A 199 -13.58 -17.58 -2.84
N GLY A 200 -13.96 -17.60 -1.55
CA GLY A 200 -13.58 -18.66 -0.60
C GLY A 200 -12.23 -18.47 0.08
N ALA A 201 -11.64 -17.28 0.01
CA ALA A 201 -10.40 -16.98 0.74
C ALA A 201 -10.67 -16.87 2.24
N VAL A 202 -9.68 -17.27 3.04
CA VAL A 202 -9.71 -17.08 4.49
C VAL A 202 -9.43 -15.61 4.80
N LEU A 203 -10.33 -14.96 5.53
CA LEU A 203 -10.10 -13.62 6.09
C LEU A 203 -9.63 -13.75 7.53
N ARG A 204 -8.64 -12.94 7.91
CA ARG A 204 -8.01 -12.95 9.22
C ARG A 204 -7.89 -11.53 9.75
N ASP A 205 -7.98 -11.39 11.07
CA ASP A 205 -7.73 -10.14 11.80
C ASP A 205 -8.63 -8.96 11.35
N MET A 206 -9.86 -9.27 10.92
CA MET A 206 -10.80 -8.28 10.37
C MET A 206 -11.30 -7.28 11.41
N GLU A 207 -11.15 -7.58 12.70
CA GLU A 207 -11.45 -6.66 13.80
C GLU A 207 -10.43 -5.54 13.96
N PHE A 208 -9.23 -5.66 13.39
CA PHE A 208 -8.20 -4.64 13.50
C PHE A 208 -8.40 -3.53 12.48
N MET A 209 -8.83 -2.39 12.98
CA MET A 209 -8.91 -1.13 12.25
C MET A 209 -8.15 -0.07 13.03
N GLN A 210 -7.14 0.54 12.41
CA GLN A 210 -6.41 1.62 13.04
C GLN A 210 -7.21 2.92 13.04
N PHE A 211 -7.42 3.49 14.23
CA PHE A 211 -8.00 4.82 14.41
C PHE A 211 -6.88 5.82 14.69
N HIS A 212 -6.72 6.81 13.82
CA HIS A 212 -5.70 7.83 14.00
C HIS A 212 -6.13 8.85 15.07
N PRO A 213 -5.31 9.13 16.09
CA PRO A 213 -5.72 9.96 17.24
C PRO A 213 -5.81 11.45 16.94
N THR A 214 -5.19 11.94 15.86
CA THR A 214 -5.05 13.36 15.51
C THR A 214 -5.75 13.71 14.20
N ALA A 215 -6.97 13.22 14.02
CA ALA A 215 -7.80 13.60 12.89
C ALA A 215 -8.65 14.84 13.23
N PHE A 216 -8.63 15.85 12.34
CA PHE A 216 -9.49 17.02 12.47
C PHE A 216 -10.84 16.74 11.82
N TYR A 217 -11.89 16.86 12.62
CA TYR A 217 -13.27 16.72 12.17
C TYR A 217 -13.94 18.09 11.98
N ALA A 218 -14.57 18.29 10.84
CA ALA A 218 -15.48 19.43 10.57
C ALA A 218 -16.73 18.90 9.87
N GLU A 219 -17.92 19.38 10.30
CA GLU A 219 -19.21 18.86 9.79
C GLU A 219 -19.39 18.97 8.27
N GLU A 220 -18.80 19.98 7.64
CA GLU A 220 -18.97 20.28 6.21
C GLU A 220 -17.78 19.86 5.35
N ASN A 221 -16.72 19.27 5.95
CA ASN A 221 -15.50 18.91 5.24
C ASN A 221 -15.11 17.45 5.53
N PRO A 222 -14.39 16.80 4.60
CA PRO A 222 -13.83 15.49 4.89
C PRO A 222 -12.90 15.57 6.10
N THR A 223 -12.87 14.52 6.90
CA THR A 223 -11.95 14.38 8.02
C THR A 223 -10.51 14.48 7.52
N LEU A 224 -9.76 15.44 8.03
CA LEU A 224 -8.37 15.68 7.65
C LEU A 224 -7.43 15.10 8.71
N LEU A 225 -6.36 14.44 8.25
CA LEU A 225 -5.28 14.03 9.10
C LEU A 225 -4.42 15.25 9.44
N VAL A 226 -4.24 15.53 10.73
CA VAL A 226 -3.22 16.47 11.19
C VAL A 226 -1.86 15.79 11.06
N THR A 227 -0.83 16.53 10.64
CA THR A 227 0.50 15.95 10.42
C THR A 227 1.03 15.21 11.65
N GLU A 228 1.70 14.09 11.40
CA GLU A 228 2.40 13.30 12.43
C GLU A 228 3.81 13.86 12.71
N ALA A 229 4.33 14.73 11.82
CA ALA A 229 5.65 15.35 11.93
C ALA A 229 5.62 16.54 12.89
N LEU A 230 5.50 16.29 14.20
CA LEU A 230 5.57 17.28 15.27
C LEU A 230 6.87 17.14 16.06
#